data_0d0cb210b076785f839904dd5c3c0e13
#
_entry.id   0d0cb210b076785f839904dd5c3c0e13
#
_cell.length_a   1.000
_cell.length_b   1.000
_cell.length_c   1.000
_cell.angle_alpha   90.00
_cell.angle_beta   90.00
_cell.angle_gamma   90.00
#
_symmetry.space_group_name_H-M   'P 1'
#
loop_
_entity.id
_entity.type
_entity.pdbx_description
1 polymer ?
#
loop_
_entity_poly.entity_id
_entity_poly.type
_entity_poly.pdbx_seq_one_letter_code
_entity_poly.pdbx_strand_id
1 'polypeptide(L)'
;VAETVVGLVVLLVGLGGHVTQAQANNPPPAITDVATALGEACFVLVALWLASWRGRPIPAQFGLRRPLVGVRRALLAIVIGYVAFLALAAAWTAIVNTSANEKYLVKDVGATHAGVWGVVGSVLVLAVIAPFCEEFLFRGFIFGALRNWRGPIVAALLTGVLFGAVHVGSAPAVDLVPLAILGVILCTIRQLTGSVYPGIVMHVFNNSVALVVNAGWSFAAFCGVLAGSLALGAALIALAQRGLHEQLI
;
A
#
# COMPACT_ATOMS: atom_id res chain seq x y z
N VAL A 1 -5.53 -13.21 -0.25
CA VAL A 1 -5.65 -12.75 1.15
C VAL A 1 -6.85 -11.84 1.31
N ALA A 2 -6.98 -10.78 0.49
CA ALA A 2 -8.13 -9.87 0.56
C ALA A 2 -9.46 -10.60 0.38
N GLU A 3 -9.61 -11.45 -0.64
CA GLU A 3 -10.83 -12.25 -0.86
C GLU A 3 -11.14 -13.20 0.30
N THR A 4 -10.12 -13.78 0.94
CA THR A 4 -10.30 -14.66 2.10
C THR A 4 -10.77 -13.87 3.32
N VAL A 5 -10.25 -12.65 3.52
CA VAL A 5 -10.66 -11.76 4.62
C VAL A 5 -12.06 -11.21 4.35
N VAL A 6 -12.34 -10.77 3.11
CA VAL A 6 -13.70 -10.37 2.69
C VAL A 6 -14.68 -11.52 2.92
N GLY A 7 -14.36 -12.73 2.48
CA GLY A 7 -15.18 -13.92 2.70
C GLY A 7 -15.43 -14.21 4.18
N LEU A 8 -14.40 -14.05 5.04
CA LEU A 8 -14.54 -14.23 6.48
C LEU A 8 -15.40 -13.13 7.11
N VAL A 9 -15.23 -11.87 6.71
CA VAL A 9 -16.06 -10.76 7.22
C VAL A 9 -17.50 -10.91 6.77
N VAL A 10 -17.75 -11.27 5.50
CA VAL A 10 -19.09 -11.56 4.99
C VAL A 10 -19.72 -12.74 5.75
N LEU A 11 -18.95 -13.79 6.06
CA LEU A 11 -19.40 -14.91 6.86
C LEU A 11 -19.78 -14.47 8.29
N LEU A 12 -18.92 -13.68 8.96
CA LEU A 12 -19.17 -13.19 10.31
C LEU A 12 -20.36 -12.23 10.39
N VAL A 13 -20.51 -11.34 9.40
CA VAL A 13 -21.67 -10.46 9.28
C VAL A 13 -22.92 -11.27 8.92
N GLY A 14 -22.77 -12.32 8.09
CA GLY A 14 -23.84 -13.23 7.72
C GLY A 14 -24.38 -14.09 8.86
N LEU A 15 -23.55 -14.42 9.86
CA LEU A 15 -23.98 -15.10 11.08
C LEU A 15 -24.90 -14.23 11.96
N GLY A 16 -24.88 -12.90 11.78
CA GLY A 16 -25.74 -11.93 12.46
C GLY A 16 -26.94 -11.43 11.63
N GLY A 17 -27.05 -11.81 10.34
CA GLY A 17 -28.10 -11.36 9.43
C GLY A 17 -28.16 -12.17 8.15
N HIS A 18 -29.27 -12.11 7.41
CA HIS A 18 -29.41 -12.80 6.13
C HIS A 18 -28.59 -12.11 5.02
N VAL A 19 -27.38 -12.58 4.77
CA VAL A 19 -26.59 -12.17 3.58
C VAL A 19 -27.05 -13.00 2.39
N THR A 20 -27.56 -12.34 1.36
CA THR A 20 -27.95 -13.01 0.12
C THR A 20 -26.72 -13.41 -0.69
N GLN A 21 -26.83 -14.44 -1.53
CA GLN A 21 -25.77 -14.88 -2.43
C GLN A 21 -25.26 -13.73 -3.31
N ALA A 22 -26.14 -12.82 -3.73
CA ALA A 22 -25.79 -11.63 -4.52
C ALA A 22 -24.89 -10.66 -3.72
N GLN A 23 -25.17 -10.47 -2.45
CA GLN A 23 -24.34 -9.63 -1.55
C GLN A 23 -23.00 -10.29 -1.20
N ALA A 24 -22.96 -11.63 -1.13
CA ALA A 24 -21.71 -12.36 -0.94
C ALA A 24 -20.81 -12.24 -2.17
N ASN A 25 -21.39 -12.25 -3.38
CA ASN A 25 -20.65 -12.11 -4.63
C ASN A 25 -20.30 -10.65 -4.99
N ASN A 26 -21.00 -9.68 -4.41
CA ASN A 26 -20.77 -8.25 -4.64
C ASN A 26 -21.01 -7.47 -3.33
N PRO A 27 -20.09 -7.56 -2.37
CA PRO A 27 -20.27 -6.96 -1.05
C PRO A 27 -20.35 -5.43 -1.14
N PRO A 28 -21.13 -4.78 -0.26
CA PRO A 28 -21.15 -3.33 -0.16
C PRO A 28 -19.74 -2.75 0.04
N PRO A 29 -19.41 -1.58 -0.55
CA PRO A 29 -18.09 -0.95 -0.45
C PRO A 29 -17.57 -0.84 1.00
N ALA A 30 -18.42 -0.46 1.93
CA ALA A 30 -18.05 -0.36 3.34
C ALA A 30 -17.56 -1.70 3.93
N ILE A 31 -18.12 -2.82 3.52
CA ILE A 31 -17.67 -4.15 3.97
C ILE A 31 -16.31 -4.47 3.36
N THR A 32 -16.11 -4.14 2.09
CA THR A 32 -14.82 -4.33 1.41
C THR A 32 -13.75 -3.45 2.05
N ASP A 33 -14.04 -2.18 2.32
CA ASP A 33 -13.11 -1.25 2.98
C ASP A 33 -12.73 -1.74 4.38
N VAL A 34 -13.69 -2.17 5.19
CA VAL A 34 -13.42 -2.74 6.54
C VAL A 34 -12.58 -4.02 6.43
N ALA A 35 -12.91 -4.93 5.51
CA ALA A 35 -12.17 -6.16 5.32
C ALA A 35 -10.73 -5.89 4.87
N THR A 36 -10.52 -4.93 3.97
CA THR A 36 -9.19 -4.49 3.54
C THR A 36 -8.43 -3.90 4.73
N ALA A 37 -9.03 -2.98 5.50
CA ALA A 37 -8.38 -2.38 6.66
C ALA A 37 -7.98 -3.43 7.73
N LEU A 38 -8.82 -4.45 7.95
CA LEU A 38 -8.49 -5.57 8.85
C LEU A 38 -7.33 -6.42 8.29
N GLY A 39 -7.31 -6.69 6.99
CA GLY A 39 -6.21 -7.38 6.33
C GLY A 39 -4.90 -6.62 6.47
N GLU A 40 -4.93 -5.30 6.27
CA GLU A 40 -3.78 -4.43 6.46
C GLU A 40 -3.30 -4.40 7.93
N ALA A 41 -4.21 -4.34 8.88
CA ALA A 41 -3.86 -4.44 10.30
C ALA A 41 -3.18 -5.78 10.63
N CYS A 42 -3.63 -6.90 10.02
CA CYS A 42 -2.97 -8.18 10.15
C CYS A 42 -1.52 -8.17 9.66
N PHE A 43 -1.19 -7.44 8.58
CA PHE A 43 0.19 -7.29 8.13
C PHE A 43 1.09 -6.67 9.20
N VAL A 44 0.62 -5.63 9.86
CA VAL A 44 1.35 -4.98 10.96
C VAL A 44 1.50 -5.92 12.15
N LEU A 45 0.41 -6.58 12.56
CA LEU A 45 0.42 -7.50 13.70
C LEU A 45 1.35 -8.69 13.46
N VAL A 46 1.33 -9.29 12.27
CA VAL A 46 2.23 -10.40 11.90
C VAL A 46 3.68 -9.95 11.91
N ALA A 47 3.99 -8.76 11.35
CA ALA A 47 5.35 -8.23 11.35
C ALA A 47 5.86 -7.99 12.79
N LEU A 48 5.03 -7.41 13.66
CA LEU A 48 5.37 -7.18 15.06
C LEU A 48 5.52 -8.50 15.83
N TRP A 49 4.62 -9.46 15.62
CA TRP A 49 4.69 -10.78 16.25
C TRP A 49 5.96 -11.53 15.87
N LEU A 50 6.28 -11.61 14.58
CA LEU A 50 7.52 -12.26 14.13
C LEU A 50 8.78 -11.53 14.64
N ALA A 51 8.76 -10.19 14.66
CA ALA A 51 9.87 -9.41 15.19
C ALA A 51 10.08 -9.65 16.69
N SER A 52 9.00 -9.87 17.45
CA SER A 52 9.05 -10.11 18.90
C SER A 52 9.78 -11.40 19.31
N TRP A 53 9.90 -12.36 18.40
CA TRP A 53 10.63 -13.60 18.66
C TRP A 53 12.14 -13.40 18.91
N ARG A 54 12.69 -12.27 18.47
CA ARG A 54 14.10 -11.89 18.68
C ARG A 54 14.31 -10.86 19.77
N GLY A 55 13.27 -10.51 20.50
CA GLY A 55 13.27 -9.50 21.55
C GLY A 55 12.22 -8.40 21.29
N ARG A 56 12.18 -7.40 22.16
CA ARG A 56 11.21 -6.29 22.02
C ARG A 56 11.48 -5.50 20.73
N PRO A 57 10.51 -5.42 19.81
CA PRO A 57 10.69 -4.66 18.58
C PRO A 57 10.90 -3.17 18.87
N ILE A 58 11.88 -2.56 18.21
CA ILE A 58 12.10 -1.12 18.28
C ILE A 58 11.83 -0.46 16.91
N PRO A 59 11.26 0.73 16.88
CA PRO A 59 10.85 1.40 15.64
C PRO A 59 11.98 1.59 14.61
N ALA A 60 13.21 1.82 15.07
CA ALA A 60 14.37 1.99 14.20
C ALA A 60 14.68 0.74 13.35
N GLN A 61 14.34 -0.47 13.83
CA GLN A 61 14.53 -1.72 13.10
C GLN A 61 13.66 -1.75 11.82
N PHE A 62 12.46 -1.18 11.90
CA PHE A 62 11.54 -1.06 10.76
C PHE A 62 11.83 0.16 9.88
N GLY A 63 12.84 0.98 10.23
CA GLY A 63 13.13 2.23 9.53
C GLY A 63 12.12 3.34 9.78
N LEU A 64 11.36 3.27 10.86
CA LEU A 64 10.49 4.34 11.34
C LEU A 64 11.34 5.47 11.95
N ARG A 65 12.06 6.18 11.10
CA ARG A 65 12.95 7.29 11.47
C ARG A 65 13.08 8.28 10.32
N ARG A 66 13.51 9.48 10.61
CA ARG A 66 13.78 10.49 9.58
C ARG A 66 14.80 9.98 8.56
N PRO A 67 14.69 10.38 7.27
CA PRO A 67 15.64 10.01 6.24
C PRO A 67 17.07 10.44 6.62
N LEU A 68 18.02 9.49 6.56
CA LEU A 68 19.43 9.74 6.93
C LEU A 68 20.13 10.66 5.92
N VAL A 69 19.65 10.70 4.69
CA VAL A 69 20.21 11.52 3.60
C VAL A 69 19.67 12.95 3.56
N GLY A 70 18.78 13.30 4.51
CA GLY A 70 18.07 14.57 4.53
C GLY A 70 16.88 14.64 3.56
N VAL A 71 15.98 15.62 3.79
CA VAL A 71 14.69 15.72 3.08
C VAL A 71 14.87 15.95 1.57
N ARG A 72 15.80 16.82 1.15
CA ARG A 72 16.00 17.12 -0.29
C ARG A 72 16.39 15.87 -1.09
N ARG A 73 17.33 15.06 -0.60
CA ARG A 73 17.74 13.82 -1.27
C ARG A 73 16.65 12.76 -1.22
N ALA A 74 15.87 12.71 -0.13
CA ALA A 74 14.72 11.81 -0.04
C ALA A 74 13.64 12.18 -1.06
N LEU A 75 13.31 13.46 -1.24
CA LEU A 75 12.38 13.93 -2.28
C LEU A 75 12.90 13.61 -3.68
N LEU A 76 14.19 13.81 -3.93
CA LEU A 76 14.80 13.45 -5.21
C LEU A 76 14.70 11.95 -5.49
N ALA A 77 14.92 11.10 -4.47
CA ALA A 77 14.77 9.66 -4.60
C ALA A 77 13.32 9.25 -4.91
N ILE A 78 12.32 9.92 -4.32
CA ILE A 78 10.90 9.72 -4.65
C ILE A 78 10.63 10.07 -6.11
N VAL A 79 11.06 11.26 -6.57
CA VAL A 79 10.79 11.72 -7.95
C VAL A 79 11.46 10.80 -8.97
N ILE A 80 12.75 10.50 -8.80
CA ILE A 80 13.48 9.60 -9.70
C ILE A 80 12.85 8.20 -9.67
N GLY A 81 12.54 7.69 -8.48
CA GLY A 81 11.90 6.38 -8.33
C GLY A 81 10.55 6.30 -9.02
N TYR A 82 9.73 7.35 -8.90
CA TYR A 82 8.41 7.36 -9.53
C TYR A 82 8.49 7.47 -11.06
N VAL A 83 9.40 8.31 -11.59
CA VAL A 83 9.65 8.38 -13.03
C VAL A 83 10.17 7.04 -13.58
N ALA A 84 11.08 6.38 -12.85
CA ALA A 84 11.56 5.05 -13.23
C ALA A 84 10.43 4.01 -13.21
N PHE A 85 9.56 4.06 -12.19
CA PHE A 85 8.37 3.20 -12.13
C PHE A 85 7.48 3.38 -13.35
N LEU A 86 7.11 4.62 -13.68
CA LEU A 86 6.26 4.92 -14.83
C LEU A 86 6.88 4.45 -16.14
N ALA A 87 8.18 4.67 -16.33
CA ALA A 87 8.89 4.23 -17.54
C ALA A 87 8.90 2.69 -17.68
N LEU A 88 9.16 1.97 -16.57
CA LEU A 88 9.19 0.50 -16.57
C LEU A 88 7.78 -0.11 -16.71
N ALA A 89 6.79 0.49 -16.08
CA ALA A 89 5.39 0.08 -16.22
C ALA A 89 4.89 0.30 -17.66
N ALA A 90 5.20 1.45 -18.26
CA ALA A 90 4.88 1.72 -19.66
C ALA A 90 5.59 0.75 -20.62
N ALA A 91 6.87 0.45 -20.38
CA ALA A 91 7.60 -0.56 -21.17
C ALA A 91 6.95 -1.94 -21.06
N TRP A 92 6.54 -2.35 -19.86
CA TRP A 92 5.81 -3.60 -19.65
C TRP A 92 4.49 -3.63 -20.42
N THR A 93 3.68 -2.58 -20.31
CA THR A 93 2.41 -2.45 -21.04
C THR A 93 2.60 -2.54 -22.55
N ALA A 94 3.66 -1.92 -23.08
CA ALA A 94 4.00 -2.00 -24.50
C ALA A 94 4.42 -3.42 -24.93
N ILE A 95 5.14 -4.17 -24.09
CA ILE A 95 5.59 -5.54 -24.38
C ILE A 95 4.38 -6.51 -24.40
N VAL A 96 3.47 -6.38 -23.41
CA VAL A 96 2.35 -7.30 -23.27
C VAL A 96 1.19 -6.97 -24.24
N ASN A 97 1.27 -5.82 -24.91
CA ASN A 97 0.26 -5.35 -25.89
C ASN A 97 -1.18 -5.35 -25.32
N THR A 98 -1.35 -4.84 -24.12
CA THR A 98 -2.62 -4.85 -23.37
C THR A 98 -3.65 -3.83 -23.87
N SER A 99 -3.62 -3.51 -25.16
CA SER A 99 -4.45 -2.45 -25.76
C SER A 99 -5.96 -2.68 -25.75
N ALA A 100 -6.44 -3.83 -25.29
CA ALA A 100 -7.80 -4.19 -25.65
C ALA A 100 -8.82 -4.39 -24.51
N ASN A 101 -8.47 -4.70 -23.26
CA ASN A 101 -9.52 -5.26 -22.39
C ASN A 101 -9.52 -4.81 -20.91
N GLU A 102 -8.92 -3.70 -20.54
CA GLU A 102 -8.76 -3.34 -19.12
C GLU A 102 -9.89 -2.47 -18.55
N LYS A 103 -11.12 -2.85 -18.83
CA LYS A 103 -12.28 -2.36 -18.07
C LYS A 103 -12.44 -3.07 -16.70
N TYR A 104 -11.46 -3.87 -16.28
CA TYR A 104 -11.58 -4.66 -15.06
C TYR A 104 -11.46 -3.84 -13.77
N LEU A 105 -10.70 -2.75 -13.76
CA LEU A 105 -10.42 -1.98 -12.55
C LEU A 105 -11.55 -1.07 -12.09
N VAL A 106 -12.44 -0.64 -12.98
CA VAL A 106 -13.51 0.32 -12.63
C VAL A 106 -14.68 -0.37 -11.90
N LYS A 107 -14.79 -1.69 -11.99
CA LYS A 107 -15.94 -2.40 -11.45
C LYS A 107 -15.90 -2.59 -9.93
N ASP A 108 -14.72 -2.60 -9.33
CA ASP A 108 -14.54 -2.95 -7.92
C ASP A 108 -14.22 -1.77 -6.99
N VAL A 109 -13.90 -0.59 -7.52
CA VAL A 109 -13.87 0.60 -6.70
C VAL A 109 -15.30 1.07 -6.51
N GLY A 110 -15.97 0.58 -5.48
CA GLY A 110 -17.35 0.92 -5.13
C GLY A 110 -17.60 2.41 -4.88
N ALA A 111 -16.59 3.23 -5.11
CA ALA A 111 -16.58 4.68 -5.02
C ALA A 111 -17.59 5.38 -5.95
N THR A 112 -18.01 4.76 -7.06
CA THR A 112 -18.94 5.38 -8.01
C THR A 112 -20.39 5.37 -7.55
N HIS A 113 -20.76 4.48 -6.60
CA HIS A 113 -22.14 4.30 -6.13
C HIS A 113 -22.31 4.42 -4.62
N ALA A 114 -21.25 4.63 -3.85
CA ALA A 114 -21.25 4.53 -2.39
C ALA A 114 -21.61 5.85 -1.66
N GLY A 115 -21.95 6.92 -2.37
CA GLY A 115 -22.10 8.23 -1.77
C GLY A 115 -20.79 8.80 -1.19
N VAL A 116 -20.84 10.00 -0.63
CA VAL A 116 -19.64 10.72 -0.14
C VAL A 116 -18.86 9.92 0.91
N TRP A 117 -19.54 9.28 1.83
CA TRP A 117 -18.89 8.53 2.93
C TRP A 117 -18.20 7.25 2.44
N GLY A 118 -18.75 6.58 1.43
CA GLY A 118 -18.08 5.44 0.82
C GLY A 118 -16.81 5.85 0.07
N VAL A 119 -16.87 6.96 -0.67
CA VAL A 119 -15.68 7.53 -1.32
C VAL A 119 -14.61 7.89 -0.30
N VAL A 120 -14.97 8.56 0.79
CA VAL A 120 -14.03 8.92 1.87
C VAL A 120 -13.43 7.67 2.50
N GLY A 121 -14.24 6.63 2.76
CA GLY A 121 -13.77 5.35 3.29
C GLY A 121 -12.75 4.69 2.38
N SER A 122 -13.07 4.54 1.10
CA SER A 122 -12.17 3.93 0.11
C SER A 122 -10.87 4.73 -0.06
N VAL A 123 -10.93 6.07 -0.11
CA VAL A 123 -9.73 6.92 -0.15
C VAL A 123 -8.88 6.70 1.11
N LEU A 124 -9.49 6.70 2.29
CA LEU A 124 -8.77 6.51 3.55
C LEU A 124 -8.07 5.15 3.59
N VAL A 125 -8.78 4.09 3.22
CA VAL A 125 -8.25 2.72 3.28
C VAL A 125 -7.19 2.51 2.19
N LEU A 126 -7.51 2.77 0.93
CA LEU A 126 -6.66 2.41 -0.21
C LEU A 126 -5.50 3.39 -0.42
N ALA A 127 -5.71 4.69 -0.22
CA ALA A 127 -4.68 5.69 -0.46
C ALA A 127 -3.85 6.05 0.78
N VAL A 128 -4.27 5.66 1.99
CA VAL A 128 -3.52 5.99 3.21
C VAL A 128 -3.20 4.75 4.03
N ILE A 129 -4.21 4.04 4.56
CA ILE A 129 -3.98 2.93 5.50
C ILE A 129 -3.17 1.81 4.86
N ALA A 130 -3.56 1.34 3.68
CA ALA A 130 -2.86 0.25 2.99
C ALA A 130 -1.39 0.61 2.72
N PRO A 131 -1.02 1.75 2.12
CA PRO A 131 0.39 2.14 1.96
C PRO A 131 1.20 2.14 3.26
N PHE A 132 0.62 2.57 4.38
CA PHE A 132 1.33 2.56 5.67
C PHE A 132 1.60 1.13 6.16
N CYS A 133 0.58 0.28 6.16
CA CYS A 133 0.69 -1.10 6.62
C CYS A 133 1.61 -1.93 5.73
N GLU A 134 1.46 -1.79 4.42
CA GLU A 134 2.28 -2.48 3.44
C GLU A 134 3.75 -2.03 3.50
N GLU A 135 4.04 -0.73 3.58
CA GLU A 135 5.42 -0.26 3.72
C GLU A 135 6.03 -0.74 5.05
N PHE A 136 5.24 -0.81 6.12
CA PHE A 136 5.71 -1.36 7.39
C PHE A 136 6.08 -2.83 7.26
N LEU A 137 5.21 -3.66 6.67
CA LEU A 137 5.49 -5.09 6.46
C LEU A 137 6.63 -5.31 5.48
N PHE A 138 6.50 -4.77 4.26
CA PHE A 138 7.42 -5.10 3.16
C PHE A 138 8.77 -4.42 3.31
N ARG A 139 8.82 -3.10 3.58
CA ARG A 139 10.09 -2.33 3.64
C ARG A 139 10.63 -2.23 5.04
N GLY A 140 9.75 -2.21 6.04
CA GLY A 140 10.14 -2.22 7.44
C GLY A 140 10.67 -3.58 7.88
N PHE A 141 9.90 -4.63 7.67
CA PHE A 141 10.19 -5.97 8.19
C PHE A 141 10.86 -6.89 7.17
N ILE A 142 10.17 -7.27 6.07
CA ILE A 142 10.64 -8.29 5.12
C ILE A 142 11.94 -7.88 4.44
N PHE A 143 11.99 -6.71 3.83
CA PHE A 143 13.20 -6.20 3.20
C PHE A 143 14.35 -6.08 4.18
N GLY A 144 14.09 -5.60 5.41
CA GLY A 144 15.10 -5.51 6.46
C GLY A 144 15.71 -6.87 6.80
N ALA A 145 14.88 -7.90 6.98
CA ALA A 145 15.31 -9.26 7.28
C ALA A 145 16.10 -9.86 6.11
N LEU A 146 15.58 -9.79 4.89
CA LEU A 146 16.22 -10.34 3.69
C LEU A 146 17.52 -9.62 3.35
N ARG A 147 17.60 -8.30 3.54
CA ARG A 147 18.81 -7.51 3.32
C ARG A 147 19.96 -7.98 4.23
N ASN A 148 19.65 -8.26 5.49
CA ASN A 148 20.65 -8.76 6.44
C ASN A 148 21.12 -10.18 6.10
N TRP A 149 20.31 -10.94 5.37
CA TRP A 149 20.62 -12.33 4.97
C TRP A 149 21.36 -12.42 3.62
N ARG A 150 20.88 -11.72 2.57
CA ARG A 150 21.37 -11.86 1.18
C ARG A 150 21.79 -10.55 0.52
N GLY A 151 21.88 -9.48 1.29
CA GLY A 151 22.23 -8.15 0.77
C GLY A 151 21.06 -7.42 0.11
N PRO A 152 21.27 -6.13 -0.23
CA PRO A 152 20.17 -5.23 -0.61
C PRO A 152 19.54 -5.57 -1.96
N ILE A 153 20.31 -6.04 -2.95
CA ILE A 153 19.78 -6.31 -4.30
C ILE A 153 18.83 -7.51 -4.28
N VAL A 154 19.29 -8.65 -3.72
CA VAL A 154 18.46 -9.86 -3.63
C VAL A 154 17.23 -9.59 -2.76
N ALA A 155 17.39 -8.87 -1.66
CA ALA A 155 16.27 -8.49 -0.81
C ALA A 155 15.24 -7.63 -1.54
N ALA A 156 15.67 -6.65 -2.33
CA ALA A 156 14.76 -5.80 -3.10
C ALA A 156 13.98 -6.61 -4.15
N LEU A 157 14.66 -7.49 -4.89
CA LEU A 157 14.03 -8.34 -5.90
C LEU A 157 13.00 -9.29 -5.27
N LEU A 158 13.37 -10.01 -4.20
CA LEU A 158 12.47 -10.93 -3.53
C LEU A 158 11.27 -10.21 -2.90
N THR A 159 11.52 -9.08 -2.23
CA THR A 159 10.44 -8.29 -1.62
C THR A 159 9.52 -7.70 -2.69
N GLY A 160 10.06 -7.26 -3.83
CA GLY A 160 9.26 -6.77 -4.94
C GLY A 160 8.38 -7.85 -5.56
N VAL A 161 8.93 -9.04 -5.79
CA VAL A 161 8.14 -10.20 -6.28
C VAL A 161 7.03 -10.56 -5.28
N LEU A 162 7.33 -10.62 -3.99
CA LEU A 162 6.33 -10.88 -2.96
C LEU A 162 5.26 -9.80 -2.93
N PHE A 163 5.65 -8.52 -3.13
CA PHE A 163 4.71 -7.40 -3.19
C PHE A 163 3.73 -7.52 -4.36
N GLY A 164 4.22 -7.88 -5.56
CA GLY A 164 3.33 -8.20 -6.68
C GLY A 164 2.46 -9.43 -6.41
N ALA A 165 3.02 -10.49 -5.83
CA ALA A 165 2.33 -11.75 -5.60
C ALA A 165 1.17 -11.65 -4.61
N VAL A 166 1.24 -10.81 -3.57
CA VAL A 166 0.14 -10.64 -2.60
C VAL A 166 -1.09 -9.98 -3.22
N HIS A 167 -0.94 -9.35 -4.40
CA HIS A 167 -2.02 -8.74 -5.16
C HIS A 167 -2.73 -9.71 -6.11
N VAL A 168 -2.31 -10.98 -6.16
CA VAL A 168 -3.04 -12.01 -6.92
C VAL A 168 -4.46 -12.13 -6.38
N GLY A 169 -5.45 -12.00 -7.26
CA GLY A 169 -6.88 -12.00 -6.93
C GLY A 169 -7.46 -10.62 -6.60
N SER A 170 -6.63 -9.61 -6.30
CA SER A 170 -7.08 -8.23 -6.05
C SER A 170 -6.67 -7.25 -7.16
N ALA A 171 -5.72 -7.63 -8.02
CA ALA A 171 -5.31 -6.87 -9.20
C ALA A 171 -5.34 -7.75 -10.46
N PRO A 172 -5.54 -7.16 -11.65
CA PRO A 172 -5.39 -7.87 -12.91
C PRO A 172 -4.01 -8.50 -13.04
N ALA A 173 -3.95 -9.69 -13.66
CA ALA A 173 -2.68 -10.42 -13.79
C ALA A 173 -1.58 -9.60 -14.49
N VAL A 174 -1.95 -8.72 -15.42
CA VAL A 174 -1.04 -7.83 -16.15
C VAL A 174 -0.38 -6.80 -15.21
N ASP A 175 -1.05 -6.38 -14.15
CA ASP A 175 -0.56 -5.38 -13.20
C ASP A 175 0.37 -5.97 -12.13
N LEU A 176 0.43 -7.29 -11.98
CA LEU A 176 1.30 -7.94 -10.98
C LEU A 176 2.78 -7.65 -11.21
N VAL A 177 3.22 -7.53 -12.46
CA VAL A 177 4.61 -7.17 -12.79
C VAL A 177 4.89 -5.69 -12.51
N PRO A 178 4.08 -4.72 -12.94
CA PRO A 178 4.18 -3.33 -12.46
C PRO A 178 4.20 -3.20 -10.95
N LEU A 179 3.35 -3.93 -10.21
CA LEU A 179 3.36 -3.93 -8.75
C LEU A 179 4.66 -4.49 -8.17
N ALA A 180 5.21 -5.55 -8.76
CA ALA A 180 6.52 -6.07 -8.36
C ALA A 180 7.64 -5.04 -8.62
N ILE A 181 7.61 -4.34 -9.76
CA ILE A 181 8.54 -3.26 -10.10
C ILE A 181 8.44 -2.11 -9.07
N LEU A 182 7.23 -1.66 -8.76
CA LEU A 182 6.99 -0.67 -7.70
C LEU A 182 7.60 -1.17 -6.38
N GLY A 183 7.38 -2.45 -6.07
CA GLY A 183 7.95 -3.13 -4.91
C GLY A 183 9.46 -3.00 -4.81
N VAL A 184 10.19 -3.25 -5.90
CA VAL A 184 11.66 -3.12 -5.97
C VAL A 184 12.09 -1.67 -5.80
N ILE A 185 11.42 -0.72 -6.45
CA ILE A 185 11.73 0.70 -6.37
C ILE A 185 11.56 1.22 -4.94
N LEU A 186 10.48 0.87 -4.26
CA LEU A 186 10.24 1.26 -2.88
C LEU A 186 11.30 0.66 -1.93
N CYS A 187 11.76 -0.58 -2.15
CA CYS A 187 12.91 -1.15 -1.44
C CYS A 187 14.20 -0.38 -1.69
N THR A 188 14.42 0.08 -2.93
CA THR A 188 15.57 0.90 -3.30
C THR A 188 15.54 2.25 -2.58
N ILE A 189 14.40 2.92 -2.55
CA ILE A 189 14.20 4.17 -1.78
C ILE A 189 14.47 3.93 -0.29
N ARG A 190 13.95 2.84 0.28
CA ARG A 190 14.22 2.45 1.67
C ARG A 190 15.71 2.23 1.92
N GLN A 191 16.42 1.58 1.00
CA GLN A 191 17.87 1.35 1.09
C GLN A 191 18.65 2.67 1.03
N LEU A 192 18.33 3.55 0.10
CA LEU A 192 19.03 4.82 -0.11
C LEU A 192 18.80 5.81 1.04
N THR A 193 17.58 5.85 1.58
CA THR A 193 17.19 6.86 2.58
C THR A 193 17.35 6.39 4.03
N GLY A 194 17.42 5.08 4.25
CA GLY A 194 17.43 4.50 5.58
C GLY A 194 16.09 4.62 6.32
N SER A 195 15.01 5.07 5.64
CA SER A 195 13.70 5.36 6.21
C SER A 195 12.58 4.78 5.37
N VAL A 196 11.48 4.34 5.98
CA VAL A 196 10.26 3.91 5.26
C VAL A 196 9.39 5.10 4.83
N TYR A 197 9.52 6.26 5.46
CA TYR A 197 8.65 7.40 5.19
C TYR A 197 8.68 7.92 3.75
N PRO A 198 9.82 8.01 3.06
CA PRO A 198 9.83 8.37 1.64
C PRO A 198 9.09 7.34 0.76
N GLY A 199 9.20 6.05 1.09
CA GLY A 199 8.43 4.99 0.45
C GLY A 199 6.93 5.17 0.66
N ILE A 200 6.50 5.43 1.90
CA ILE A 200 5.09 5.72 2.22
C ILE A 200 4.57 6.90 1.39
N VAL A 201 5.30 8.01 1.31
CA VAL A 201 4.89 9.19 0.53
C VAL A 201 4.72 8.84 -0.95
N MET A 202 5.69 8.13 -1.54
CA MET A 202 5.58 7.70 -2.93
C MET A 202 4.41 6.72 -3.15
N HIS A 203 4.18 5.81 -2.23
CA HIS A 203 3.12 4.82 -2.31
C HIS A 203 1.73 5.46 -2.17
N VAL A 204 1.54 6.34 -1.19
CA VAL A 204 0.32 7.18 -1.04
C VAL A 204 0.04 7.95 -2.32
N PHE A 205 1.07 8.58 -2.92
CA PHE A 205 0.94 9.28 -4.18
C PHE A 205 0.47 8.34 -5.29
N ASN A 206 1.14 7.21 -5.47
CA ASN A 206 0.79 6.21 -6.49
C ASN A 206 -0.65 5.71 -6.34
N ASN A 207 -1.07 5.35 -5.14
CA ASN A 207 -2.42 4.84 -4.89
C ASN A 207 -3.49 5.93 -5.09
N SER A 208 -3.17 7.19 -4.74
CA SER A 208 -4.05 8.33 -5.03
C SER A 208 -4.24 8.54 -6.54
N VAL A 209 -3.15 8.44 -7.32
CA VAL A 209 -3.21 8.49 -8.79
C VAL A 209 -4.05 7.34 -9.33
N ALA A 210 -3.75 6.10 -8.92
CA ALA A 210 -4.46 4.91 -9.38
C ALA A 210 -5.96 4.99 -9.06
N LEU A 211 -6.33 5.39 -7.85
CA LEU A 211 -7.73 5.52 -7.43
C LEU A 211 -8.49 6.52 -8.30
N VAL A 212 -7.93 7.71 -8.52
CA VAL A 212 -8.60 8.76 -9.29
C VAL A 212 -8.69 8.42 -10.77
N VAL A 213 -7.63 7.86 -11.36
CA VAL A 213 -7.62 7.43 -12.76
C VAL A 213 -8.64 6.32 -12.99
N ASN A 214 -8.67 5.31 -12.11
CA ASN A 214 -9.60 4.19 -12.25
C ASN A 214 -11.06 4.59 -12.01
N ALA A 215 -11.29 5.54 -11.10
CA ALA A 215 -12.64 6.06 -10.86
C ALA A 215 -13.12 7.05 -11.93
N GLY A 216 -12.25 7.49 -12.84
CA GLY A 216 -12.59 8.47 -13.86
C GLY A 216 -12.92 9.86 -13.29
N TRP A 217 -12.33 10.22 -12.14
CA TRP A 217 -12.64 11.47 -11.46
C TRP A 217 -11.95 12.67 -12.11
N SER A 218 -12.50 13.86 -11.86
CA SER A 218 -11.94 15.09 -12.37
C SER A 218 -10.56 15.43 -11.79
N PHE A 219 -9.80 16.29 -12.48
CA PHE A 219 -8.53 16.79 -11.98
C PHE A 219 -8.64 17.50 -10.62
N ALA A 220 -9.76 18.19 -10.36
CA ALA A 220 -10.01 18.82 -9.06
C ALA A 220 -10.16 17.77 -7.95
N ALA A 221 -10.87 16.67 -8.21
CA ALA A 221 -10.97 15.53 -7.28
C ALA A 221 -9.58 14.89 -7.05
N PHE A 222 -8.76 14.73 -8.10
CA PHE A 222 -7.39 14.28 -7.97
C PHE A 222 -6.58 15.15 -7.00
N CYS A 223 -6.60 16.47 -7.20
CA CYS A 223 -5.90 17.38 -6.30
C CYS A 223 -6.40 17.27 -4.84
N GLY A 224 -7.70 17.12 -4.65
CA GLY A 224 -8.30 16.96 -3.31
C GLY A 224 -7.89 15.66 -2.64
N VAL A 225 -7.98 14.52 -3.33
CA VAL A 225 -7.57 13.20 -2.83
C VAL A 225 -6.09 13.21 -2.49
N LEU A 226 -5.25 13.68 -3.39
CA LEU A 226 -3.81 13.73 -3.20
C LEU A 226 -3.42 14.62 -2.01
N ALA A 227 -3.95 15.84 -1.95
CA ALA A 227 -3.66 16.75 -0.85
C ALA A 227 -4.12 16.19 0.50
N GLY A 228 -5.34 15.64 0.56
CA GLY A 228 -5.89 15.00 1.77
C GLY A 228 -5.07 13.79 2.22
N SER A 229 -4.74 12.89 1.29
CA SER A 229 -3.95 11.69 1.59
C SER A 229 -2.53 12.01 2.05
N LEU A 230 -1.86 12.97 1.41
CA LEU A 230 -0.52 13.41 1.82
C LEU A 230 -0.55 14.15 3.16
N ALA A 231 -1.55 15.02 3.40
CA ALA A 231 -1.70 15.72 4.68
C ALA A 231 -1.95 14.74 5.83
N LEU A 232 -2.86 13.78 5.64
CA LEU A 232 -3.13 12.75 6.66
C LEU A 232 -1.92 11.86 6.87
N GLY A 233 -1.25 11.44 5.81
CA GLY A 233 0.00 10.67 5.88
C GLY A 233 1.09 11.41 6.65
N ALA A 234 1.29 12.69 6.39
CA ALA A 234 2.24 13.53 7.12
C ALA A 234 1.86 13.66 8.60
N ALA A 235 0.58 13.83 8.93
CA ALA A 235 0.09 13.89 10.29
C ALA A 235 0.36 12.57 11.05
N LEU A 236 0.07 11.42 10.42
CA LEU A 236 0.35 10.10 11.01
C LEU A 236 1.85 9.87 11.26
N ILE A 237 2.71 10.27 10.31
CA ILE A 237 4.17 10.23 10.48
C ILE A 237 4.61 11.12 11.65
N ALA A 238 4.07 12.34 11.74
CA ALA A 238 4.42 13.28 12.82
C ALA A 238 3.99 12.74 14.19
N LEU A 239 2.80 12.15 14.29
CA LEU A 239 2.31 11.51 15.53
C LEU A 239 3.19 10.32 15.93
N ALA A 240 3.53 9.45 14.96
CA ALA A 240 4.41 8.32 15.22
C ALA A 240 5.80 8.78 15.72
N GLN A 241 6.35 9.86 15.16
CA GLN A 241 7.64 10.41 15.62
C GLN A 241 7.58 11.00 17.04
N ARG A 242 6.46 11.63 17.43
CA ARG A 242 6.28 12.16 18.80
C ARG A 242 6.23 11.04 19.83
N GLY A 243 5.40 10.02 19.60
CA GLY A 243 5.31 8.87 20.50
C GLY A 243 6.63 8.11 20.66
N LEU A 244 7.51 8.14 19.65
CA LEU A 244 8.85 7.58 19.71
C LEU A 244 9.80 8.43 20.59
N HIS A 245 9.65 9.73 20.56
CA HIS A 245 10.48 10.65 21.35
C HIS A 245 10.16 10.52 22.84
N GLU A 246 8.90 10.40 23.20
CA GLU A 246 8.43 10.23 24.58
C GLU A 246 8.85 8.89 25.22
N GLN A 247 9.15 7.85 24.41
CA GLN A 247 9.63 6.55 24.91
C GLN A 247 11.15 6.50 25.14
N LEU A 248 11.88 7.52 24.70
CA LEU A 248 13.34 7.60 24.80
C LEU A 248 13.81 8.56 25.93
N ILE A 249 12.88 9.25 26.58
CA ILE A 249 13.07 10.08 27.75
C ILE A 249 12.59 9.34 29.00
#